data_0087a293c3ef93f5b8f453c34847ae9b
#
_entry.id   0087a293c3ef93f5b8f453c34847ae9b
#
_cell.length_a   1.000
_cell.length_b   1.000
_cell.length_c   1.000
_cell.angle_alpha   90.00
_cell.angle_beta   90.00
_cell.angle_gamma   90.00
#
_symmetry.space_group_name_H-M   'P 1'
#
loop_
_entity.id
_entity.type
_entity.pdbx_description
1 polymer ?
#
loop_
_entity_poly.entity_id
_entity_poly.type
_entity_poly.pdbx_seq_one_letter_code
_entity_poly.pdbx_strand_id
1 'polypeptide(L)'
;MKDDNLYGEGWCWDDDNPVLSPLLVSRKDAFVGRFVDMLREAGIVVDASLGEARKPSDAFCICHRFHTMDQVLLRMLKDSDNLYAEAMFYQLAASSGNRPATAKDARSVVRHLVTKLGLRADGYAFADGSGLSLYNYVSAELEMAMLKYAYRNNNIMLHLRPSLPIAATDGTLRHRMSGPFTNGNVVAKTGTLTGISSLAGYCKSANGHDLAFVILNQGLRHTRNGRAFQDKVCQELCRP
;
A
#
# COMPACT_ATOMS: atom_id res chain seq x y z
N MET A 1 19.33 -6.17 23.51
CA MET A 1 17.94 -5.67 23.44
C MET A 1 17.97 -4.41 22.59
N LYS A 2 17.36 -4.42 21.43
CA LYS A 2 17.20 -3.19 20.63
C LYS A 2 16.02 -2.44 21.25
N ASP A 3 16.25 -1.18 21.60
CA ASP A 3 15.21 -0.29 22.11
C ASP A 3 14.03 -0.25 21.12
N ASP A 4 12.87 -0.72 21.57
CA ASP A 4 11.59 -0.64 20.84
C ASP A 4 10.96 0.77 20.90
N ASN A 5 11.74 1.78 21.28
CA ASN A 5 11.27 3.15 21.40
C ASN A 5 11.22 3.84 20.03
N LEU A 6 10.08 4.45 19.73
CA LEU A 6 9.95 5.38 18.61
C LEU A 6 10.65 6.70 18.97
N TYR A 7 11.78 6.97 18.33
CA TYR A 7 12.40 8.29 18.35
C TYR A 7 11.87 9.06 17.15
N GLY A 8 11.08 10.09 17.38
CA GLY A 8 10.61 11.01 16.37
C GLY A 8 10.87 12.44 16.82
N GLU A 9 11.70 13.17 16.07
CA GLU A 9 11.68 14.63 16.14
C GLU A 9 10.59 15.10 15.19
N GLY A 10 9.49 15.64 15.74
CA GLY A 10 8.40 16.22 14.98
C GLY A 10 8.27 17.72 15.31
N TRP A 11 8.12 18.54 14.28
CA TRP A 11 7.67 19.92 14.42
C TRP A 11 6.15 19.91 14.46
N CYS A 12 5.56 20.29 15.59
CA CYS A 12 4.15 20.62 15.68
C CYS A 12 4.02 22.14 15.61
N TRP A 13 3.29 22.65 14.63
CA TRP A 13 2.91 24.06 14.58
C TRP A 13 1.66 24.20 15.44
N ASP A 14 1.80 24.82 16.59
CA ASP A 14 0.70 25.52 17.22
C ASP A 14 0.78 26.98 16.74
N ASP A 15 -0.34 27.64 16.55
CA ASP A 15 -0.44 28.92 15.83
C ASP A 15 0.50 30.04 16.32
N ASP A 16 1.17 29.85 17.47
CA ASP A 16 2.06 30.84 18.05
C ASP A 16 3.48 30.39 18.44
N ASN A 17 3.80 29.08 18.48
CA ASN A 17 5.17 28.63 18.80
C ASN A 17 5.46 27.21 18.31
N PRO A 18 6.63 26.95 17.69
CA PRO A 18 7.08 25.60 17.39
C PRO A 18 7.50 24.91 18.69
N VAL A 19 6.75 23.89 19.12
CA VAL A 19 7.14 23.05 20.25
C VAL A 19 7.90 21.83 19.74
N LEU A 20 9.17 21.77 20.06
CA LEU A 20 9.97 20.55 19.88
C LEU A 20 9.67 19.62 21.04
N SER A 21 8.86 18.59 20.83
CA SER A 21 8.64 17.57 21.83
C SER A 21 9.16 16.22 21.32
N PRO A 22 10.20 15.63 21.94
CA PRO A 22 10.61 14.29 21.60
C PRO A 22 9.50 13.31 22.01
N LEU A 23 8.93 12.61 21.04
CA LEU A 23 7.95 11.56 21.31
C LEU A 23 8.69 10.28 21.70
N LEU A 24 8.94 10.10 23.00
CA LEU A 24 9.51 8.90 23.58
C LEU A 24 8.38 8.01 24.13
N VAL A 25 7.71 7.27 23.24
CA VAL A 25 6.68 6.30 23.65
C VAL A 25 6.95 4.97 22.95
N SER A 26 6.97 3.88 23.71
CA SER A 26 7.03 2.56 23.10
C SER A 26 5.77 2.33 22.24
N ARG A 27 5.90 1.60 21.12
CA ARG A 27 4.76 1.30 20.23
C ARG A 27 3.64 0.57 20.97
N LYS A 28 4.00 -0.29 21.92
CA LYS A 28 3.07 -1.04 22.77
C LYS A 28 2.32 -0.08 23.68
N ASP A 29 3.04 0.78 24.38
CA ASP A 29 2.45 1.73 25.34
C ASP A 29 1.56 2.75 24.62
N ALA A 30 1.94 3.21 23.42
CA ALA A 30 1.12 4.08 22.61
C ALA A 30 -0.21 3.42 22.21
N PHE A 31 -0.17 2.15 21.78
CA PHE A 31 -1.38 1.41 21.39
C PHE A 31 -2.29 1.15 22.59
N VAL A 32 -1.72 0.61 23.69
CA VAL A 32 -2.50 0.27 24.88
C VAL A 32 -2.97 1.53 25.60
N GLY A 33 -2.15 2.59 25.66
CA GLY A 33 -2.54 3.88 26.21
C GLY A 33 -3.74 4.47 25.48
N ARG A 34 -3.72 4.50 24.14
CA ARG A 34 -4.87 4.97 23.36
C ARG A 34 -6.12 4.12 23.61
N PHE A 35 -5.98 2.81 23.74
CA PHE A 35 -7.10 1.93 24.08
C PHE A 35 -7.69 2.25 25.45
N VAL A 36 -6.85 2.47 26.47
CA VAL A 36 -7.30 2.90 27.81
C VAL A 36 -8.02 4.24 27.75
N ASP A 37 -7.50 5.22 26.99
CA ASP A 37 -8.15 6.51 26.84
C ASP A 37 -9.53 6.39 26.19
N MET A 38 -9.66 5.55 25.16
CA MET A 38 -10.97 5.27 24.54
C MET A 38 -11.96 4.62 25.50
N LEU A 39 -11.51 3.74 26.39
CA LEU A 39 -12.35 3.15 27.43
C LEU A 39 -12.84 4.23 28.42
N ARG A 40 -11.95 5.12 28.84
CA ARG A 40 -12.30 6.25 29.73
C ARG A 40 -13.27 7.22 29.05
N GLU A 41 -13.02 7.55 27.77
CA GLU A 41 -13.94 8.38 26.96
C GLU A 41 -15.34 7.74 26.85
N ALA A 42 -15.41 6.40 26.86
CA ALA A 42 -16.67 5.64 26.90
C ALA A 42 -17.28 5.50 28.30
N GLY A 43 -16.72 6.17 29.32
CA GLY A 43 -17.21 6.12 30.70
C GLY A 43 -16.82 4.87 31.49
N ILE A 44 -15.88 4.07 30.96
CA ILE A 44 -15.39 2.87 31.65
C ILE A 44 -14.22 3.26 32.57
N VAL A 45 -14.36 2.97 33.86
CA VAL A 45 -13.27 3.20 34.82
C VAL A 45 -12.19 2.16 34.60
N VAL A 46 -10.98 2.62 34.27
CA VAL A 46 -9.79 1.78 34.16
C VAL A 46 -8.84 2.17 35.28
N ASP A 47 -8.83 1.37 36.34
CA ASP A 47 -7.93 1.47 37.49
C ASP A 47 -6.92 0.31 37.43
N ALA A 48 -5.98 0.41 36.50
CA ALA A 48 -4.95 -0.60 36.30
C ALA A 48 -3.68 0.01 35.71
N SER A 49 -2.54 -0.53 36.10
CA SER A 49 -1.27 -0.29 35.43
C SER A 49 -1.17 -1.16 34.17
N LEU A 50 -0.55 -0.59 33.12
CA LEU A 50 -0.27 -1.35 31.91
C LEU A 50 0.87 -2.34 32.18
N GLY A 51 0.70 -3.58 31.70
CA GLY A 51 1.70 -4.63 31.87
C GLY A 51 1.59 -5.70 30.81
N GLU A 52 2.63 -6.53 30.71
CA GLU A 52 2.64 -7.71 29.88
C GLU A 52 2.45 -8.96 30.73
N ALA A 53 1.53 -9.82 30.31
CA ALA A 53 1.33 -11.10 30.95
C ALA A 53 1.10 -12.20 29.90
N ARG A 54 1.39 -13.43 30.26
CA ARG A 54 1.00 -14.59 29.44
C ARG A 54 -0.52 -14.72 29.48
N LYS A 55 -1.13 -14.89 28.31
CA LYS A 55 -2.59 -15.12 28.22
C LYS A 55 -2.99 -16.31 29.11
N PRO A 56 -3.95 -16.15 30.04
CA PRO A 56 -4.50 -17.24 30.81
C PRO A 56 -5.16 -18.30 29.91
N SER A 57 -5.12 -19.55 30.33
CA SER A 57 -5.72 -20.66 29.56
C SER A 57 -7.25 -20.58 29.47
N ASP A 58 -7.87 -19.96 30.47
CA ASP A 58 -9.32 -19.74 30.58
C ASP A 58 -9.80 -18.41 30.00
N ALA A 59 -8.88 -17.60 29.38
CA ALA A 59 -9.25 -16.35 28.75
C ALA A 59 -10.13 -16.59 27.52
N PHE A 60 -11.28 -15.94 27.48
CA PHE A 60 -12.19 -15.97 26.34
C PHE A 60 -12.06 -14.71 25.47
N CYS A 61 -12.44 -14.81 24.19
CA CYS A 61 -12.44 -13.71 23.26
C CYS A 61 -13.73 -12.88 23.43
N ILE A 62 -13.60 -11.63 23.88
CA ILE A 62 -14.75 -10.73 24.05
C ILE A 62 -15.22 -10.18 22.70
N CYS A 63 -14.29 -9.86 21.81
CA CYS A 63 -14.58 -9.27 20.51
C CYS A 63 -13.54 -9.70 19.49
N HIS A 64 -14.00 -10.06 18.31
CA HIS A 64 -13.15 -10.34 17.16
C HIS A 64 -13.47 -9.35 16.03
N ARG A 65 -12.48 -8.63 15.55
CA ARG A 65 -12.58 -7.72 14.42
C ARG A 65 -11.73 -8.25 13.29
N PHE A 66 -12.25 -8.20 12.08
CA PHE A 66 -11.53 -8.59 10.88
C PHE A 66 -11.93 -7.70 9.70
N HIS A 67 -11.07 -7.66 8.70
CA HIS A 67 -11.36 -7.09 7.39
C HIS A 67 -11.30 -8.19 6.35
N THR A 68 -12.19 -8.14 5.38
CA THR A 68 -12.09 -9.00 4.21
C THR A 68 -10.91 -8.55 3.34
N MET A 69 -10.39 -9.45 2.50
CA MET A 69 -9.33 -9.09 1.55
C MET A 69 -9.77 -7.93 0.64
N ASP A 70 -11.02 -7.93 0.18
CA ASP A 70 -11.55 -6.85 -0.67
C ASP A 70 -11.54 -5.49 0.03
N GLN A 71 -11.92 -5.44 1.31
CA GLN A 71 -11.86 -4.20 2.10
C GLN A 71 -10.42 -3.68 2.23
N VAL A 72 -9.47 -4.60 2.45
CA VAL A 72 -8.05 -4.25 2.52
C VAL A 72 -7.54 -3.76 1.17
N LEU A 73 -7.83 -4.46 0.08
CA LEU A 73 -7.42 -4.08 -1.27
C LEU A 73 -8.02 -2.73 -1.70
N LEU A 74 -9.30 -2.50 -1.43
CA LEU A 74 -9.97 -1.22 -1.72
C LEU A 74 -9.24 -0.06 -1.04
N ARG A 75 -9.00 -0.16 0.27
CA ARG A 75 -8.32 0.89 1.02
C ARG A 75 -6.88 1.08 0.55
N MET A 76 -6.14 -0.02 0.39
CA MET A 76 -4.74 0.00 -0.03
C MET A 76 -4.55 0.59 -1.43
N LEU A 77 -5.39 0.23 -2.39
CA LEU A 77 -5.18 0.59 -3.79
C LEU A 77 -5.90 1.87 -4.20
N LYS A 78 -7.18 2.07 -3.85
CA LYS A 78 -7.96 3.27 -4.18
C LYS A 78 -7.40 4.51 -3.49
N ASP A 79 -7.15 4.43 -2.19
CA ASP A 79 -6.68 5.56 -1.39
C ASP A 79 -5.16 5.63 -1.35
N SER A 80 -4.47 4.59 -1.86
CA SER A 80 -3.01 4.46 -1.78
C SER A 80 -2.51 4.51 -0.33
N ASP A 81 -3.19 3.75 0.56
CA ASP A 81 -2.90 3.73 1.98
C ASP A 81 -1.66 2.89 2.28
N ASN A 82 -0.59 3.57 2.71
CA ASN A 82 0.72 2.97 2.95
C ASN A 82 0.71 2.01 4.15
N LEU A 83 -0.08 2.29 5.18
CA LEU A 83 -0.19 1.41 6.35
C LEU A 83 -0.81 0.06 5.98
N TYR A 84 -1.84 0.07 5.13
CA TYR A 84 -2.44 -1.15 4.62
C TYR A 84 -1.47 -1.94 3.73
N ALA A 85 -0.65 -1.25 2.93
CA ALA A 85 0.37 -1.90 2.11
C ALA A 85 1.46 -2.57 2.97
N GLU A 86 1.93 -1.89 4.02
CA GLU A 86 2.86 -2.48 5.00
C GLU A 86 2.22 -3.66 5.74
N ALA A 87 0.98 -3.53 6.20
CA ALA A 87 0.26 -4.62 6.86
C ALA A 87 0.14 -5.85 5.95
N MET A 88 -0.16 -5.66 4.66
CA MET A 88 -0.20 -6.75 3.68
C MET A 88 1.17 -7.37 3.45
N PHE A 89 2.24 -6.58 3.43
CA PHE A 89 3.60 -7.09 3.31
C PHE A 89 3.96 -8.02 4.48
N TYR A 90 3.62 -7.61 5.72
CA TYR A 90 3.81 -8.47 6.89
C TYR A 90 2.82 -9.64 6.94
N GLN A 91 1.64 -9.52 6.34
CA GLN A 91 0.71 -10.65 6.19
C GLN A 91 1.30 -11.73 5.24
N LEU A 92 1.98 -11.31 4.15
CA LEU A 92 2.76 -12.24 3.32
C LEU A 92 3.85 -12.92 4.14
N ALA A 93 4.58 -12.18 4.99
CA ALA A 93 5.55 -12.77 5.91
C ALA A 93 4.93 -13.82 6.83
N ALA A 94 3.75 -13.51 7.38
CA ALA A 94 3.03 -14.43 8.28
C ALA A 94 2.62 -15.73 7.59
N SER A 95 2.40 -15.73 6.26
CA SER A 95 2.07 -16.92 5.49
C SER A 95 3.21 -17.94 5.40
N SER A 96 4.47 -17.52 5.66
CA SER A 96 5.64 -18.41 5.72
C SER A 96 5.60 -19.40 6.88
N GLY A 97 4.75 -19.16 7.89
CA GLY A 97 4.70 -19.94 9.12
C GLY A 97 5.69 -19.49 10.21
N ASN A 98 6.66 -18.65 9.88
CA ASN A 98 7.65 -18.15 10.85
C ASN A 98 6.99 -17.26 11.92
N ARG A 99 7.48 -17.36 13.16
CA ARG A 99 7.02 -16.53 14.29
C ARG A 99 8.21 -16.08 15.13
N PRO A 100 8.47 -14.79 15.33
CA PRO A 100 7.77 -13.65 14.69
C PRO A 100 8.04 -13.58 13.19
N ALA A 101 7.04 -13.18 12.40
CA ALA A 101 7.19 -12.92 10.99
C ALA A 101 7.98 -11.63 10.76
N THR A 102 8.88 -11.63 9.78
CA THR A 102 9.81 -10.52 9.51
C THR A 102 9.69 -10.01 8.08
N ALA A 103 10.19 -8.80 7.82
CA ALA A 103 10.30 -8.28 6.45
C ALA A 103 11.16 -9.19 5.54
N LYS A 104 12.11 -9.96 6.09
CA LYS A 104 12.88 -10.94 5.33
C LYS A 104 11.99 -12.06 4.81
N ASP A 105 11.04 -12.52 5.62
CA ASP A 105 10.08 -13.57 5.21
C ASP A 105 9.15 -13.05 4.11
N ALA A 106 8.63 -11.81 4.25
CA ALA A 106 7.83 -11.17 3.20
C ALA A 106 8.59 -11.09 1.88
N ARG A 107 9.84 -10.60 1.91
CA ARG A 107 10.70 -10.55 0.74
C ARG A 107 10.92 -11.92 0.10
N SER A 108 11.05 -12.97 0.91
CA SER A 108 11.20 -14.34 0.40
C SER A 108 9.96 -14.78 -0.38
N VAL A 109 8.75 -14.50 0.13
CA VAL A 109 7.49 -14.81 -0.55
C VAL A 109 7.39 -14.05 -1.88
N VAL A 110 7.70 -12.74 -1.89
CA VAL A 110 7.67 -11.93 -3.12
C VAL A 110 8.69 -12.45 -4.14
N ARG A 111 9.93 -12.73 -3.72
CA ARG A 111 10.97 -13.29 -4.59
C ARG A 111 10.59 -14.64 -5.21
N HIS A 112 9.90 -15.49 -4.42
CA HIS A 112 9.37 -16.74 -4.94
C HIS A 112 8.36 -16.51 -6.08
N LEU A 113 7.46 -15.55 -5.90
CA LEU A 113 6.50 -15.18 -6.96
C LEU A 113 7.24 -14.63 -8.20
N VAL A 114 8.25 -13.76 -8.05
CA VAL A 114 9.06 -13.24 -9.16
C VAL A 114 9.70 -14.38 -9.96
N THR A 115 10.27 -15.37 -9.27
CA THR A 115 10.84 -16.57 -9.91
C THR A 115 9.77 -17.40 -10.64
N LYS A 116 8.58 -17.56 -10.03
CA LYS A 116 7.44 -18.23 -10.66
C LYS A 116 6.96 -17.54 -11.93
N LEU A 117 7.13 -16.21 -12.01
CA LEU A 117 6.84 -15.42 -13.21
C LEU A 117 7.91 -15.53 -14.30
N GLY A 118 8.97 -16.31 -14.09
CA GLY A 118 10.07 -16.52 -15.03
C GLY A 118 11.14 -15.42 -15.00
N LEU A 119 11.15 -14.57 -13.96
CA LEU A 119 12.12 -13.48 -13.82
C LEU A 119 13.20 -13.82 -12.79
N ARG A 120 14.36 -13.15 -12.91
CA ARG A 120 15.47 -13.30 -11.98
C ARG A 120 15.24 -12.43 -10.74
N ALA A 121 14.91 -13.07 -9.62
CA ALA A 121 14.56 -12.37 -8.38
C ALA A 121 15.74 -11.59 -7.74
N ASP A 122 16.97 -11.90 -8.10
CA ASP A 122 18.18 -11.20 -7.66
C ASP A 122 18.35 -9.81 -8.30
N GLY A 123 17.72 -9.57 -9.44
CA GLY A 123 17.67 -8.27 -10.11
C GLY A 123 16.79 -7.21 -9.45
N TYR A 124 16.07 -7.57 -8.37
CA TYR A 124 15.07 -6.70 -7.74
C TYR A 124 15.29 -6.59 -6.23
N ALA A 125 14.90 -5.44 -5.66
CA ALA A 125 14.92 -5.20 -4.22
C ALA A 125 13.55 -4.75 -3.72
N PHE A 126 13.09 -5.37 -2.64
CA PHE A 126 11.81 -5.08 -1.99
C PHE A 126 12.11 -4.68 -0.54
N ALA A 127 12.23 -3.39 -0.28
CA ALA A 127 12.59 -2.89 1.05
C ALA A 127 11.37 -2.85 1.98
N ASP A 128 10.23 -2.41 1.45
CA ASP A 128 8.97 -2.24 2.17
C ASP A 128 7.77 -2.65 1.31
N GLY A 129 6.57 -2.62 1.89
CA GLY A 129 5.31 -2.91 1.19
C GLY A 129 4.67 -1.67 0.58
N SER A 130 4.94 -0.48 1.12
CA SER A 130 4.35 0.79 0.69
C SER A 130 4.96 1.37 -0.57
N GLY A 131 6.19 0.96 -0.90
CA GLY A 131 6.95 1.51 -2.01
C GLY A 131 7.61 2.87 -1.71
N LEU A 132 7.58 3.34 -0.45
CA LEU A 132 8.16 4.63 -0.08
C LEU A 132 9.68 4.60 0.05
N SER A 133 10.27 3.45 0.34
CA SER A 133 11.71 3.31 0.48
C SER A 133 12.41 3.50 -0.87
N LEU A 134 13.43 4.35 -0.88
CA LEU A 134 14.32 4.54 -2.03
C LEU A 134 15.18 3.29 -2.34
N TYR A 135 15.17 2.31 -1.45
CA TYR A 135 15.84 1.01 -1.64
C TYR A 135 14.97 -0.03 -2.33
N ASN A 136 13.73 0.31 -2.69
CA ASN A 136 12.96 -0.51 -3.61
C ASN A 136 13.53 -0.39 -5.02
N TYR A 137 13.76 -1.53 -5.66
CA TYR A 137 14.26 -1.60 -7.03
C TYR A 137 13.42 -2.58 -7.85
N VAL A 138 12.67 -2.04 -8.78
CA VAL A 138 11.77 -2.79 -9.65
C VAL A 138 11.89 -2.29 -11.10
N SER A 139 11.39 -3.06 -12.06
CA SER A 139 11.36 -2.67 -13.47
C SER A 139 9.93 -2.69 -14.01
N ALA A 140 9.70 -1.99 -15.11
CA ALA A 140 8.44 -2.07 -15.84
C ALA A 140 8.12 -3.50 -16.32
N GLU A 141 9.15 -4.30 -16.62
CA GLU A 141 9.01 -5.71 -16.97
C GLU A 141 8.42 -6.53 -15.82
N LEU A 142 8.92 -6.34 -14.58
CA LEU A 142 8.40 -7.02 -13.41
C LEU A 142 6.93 -6.66 -13.16
N GLU A 143 6.60 -5.36 -13.15
CA GLU A 143 5.23 -4.91 -12.95
C GLU A 143 4.30 -5.41 -14.07
N MET A 144 4.75 -5.41 -15.32
CA MET A 144 4.01 -5.98 -16.44
C MET A 144 3.78 -7.48 -16.29
N ALA A 145 4.79 -8.24 -15.81
CA ALA A 145 4.64 -9.67 -15.55
C ALA A 145 3.59 -9.93 -14.45
N MET A 146 3.57 -9.11 -13.39
CA MET A 146 2.56 -9.17 -12.34
C MET A 146 1.16 -8.87 -12.87
N LEU A 147 0.99 -7.81 -13.67
CA LEU A 147 -0.29 -7.46 -14.30
C LEU A 147 -0.79 -8.58 -15.22
N LYS A 148 0.08 -9.14 -16.07
CA LYS A 148 -0.28 -10.28 -16.93
C LYS A 148 -0.67 -11.53 -16.14
N TYR A 149 0.04 -11.81 -15.06
CA TYR A 149 -0.29 -12.92 -14.17
C TYR A 149 -1.67 -12.74 -13.53
N ALA A 150 -1.94 -11.54 -13.01
CA ALA A 150 -3.24 -11.21 -12.44
C ALA A 150 -4.36 -11.34 -13.49
N TYR A 151 -4.16 -10.78 -14.70
CA TYR A 151 -5.15 -10.83 -15.80
C TYR A 151 -5.50 -12.26 -16.22
N ARG A 152 -4.52 -13.17 -16.26
CA ARG A 152 -4.72 -14.57 -16.60
C ARG A 152 -5.37 -15.41 -15.49
N ASN A 153 -5.52 -14.84 -14.30
CA ASN A 153 -6.11 -15.52 -13.14
C ASN A 153 -7.41 -14.81 -12.74
N ASN A 154 -8.54 -15.35 -13.19
CA ASN A 154 -9.86 -14.77 -12.95
C ASN A 154 -10.14 -14.52 -11.46
N ASN A 155 -9.69 -15.42 -10.58
CA ASN A 155 -9.88 -15.26 -9.14
C ASN A 155 -9.12 -14.03 -8.59
N ILE A 156 -7.90 -13.77 -9.08
CA ILE A 156 -7.15 -12.56 -8.70
C ILE A 156 -7.81 -11.33 -9.31
N MET A 157 -8.17 -11.39 -10.58
CA MET A 157 -8.69 -10.25 -11.34
C MET A 157 -10.03 -9.76 -10.81
N LEU A 158 -10.87 -10.69 -10.32
CA LEU A 158 -12.17 -10.39 -9.70
C LEU A 158 -12.04 -9.44 -8.49
N HIS A 159 -10.96 -9.57 -7.72
CA HIS A 159 -10.69 -8.76 -6.53
C HIS A 159 -9.78 -7.56 -6.83
N LEU A 160 -8.79 -7.74 -7.70
CA LEU A 160 -7.79 -6.70 -7.99
C LEU A 160 -8.40 -5.55 -8.81
N ARG A 161 -9.08 -5.85 -9.93
CA ARG A 161 -9.55 -4.80 -10.84
C ARG A 161 -10.52 -3.80 -10.19
N PRO A 162 -11.54 -4.21 -9.42
CA PRO A 162 -12.43 -3.28 -8.72
C PRO A 162 -11.71 -2.42 -7.66
N SER A 163 -10.59 -2.92 -7.14
CA SER A 163 -9.81 -2.23 -6.11
C SER A 163 -8.85 -1.19 -6.67
N LEU A 164 -8.57 -1.19 -7.97
CA LEU A 164 -7.74 -0.16 -8.60
C LEU A 164 -8.53 1.15 -8.77
N PRO A 165 -7.88 2.32 -8.65
CA PRO A 165 -8.45 3.62 -9.03
C PRO A 165 -8.96 3.63 -10.47
N ILE A 166 -10.11 4.29 -10.69
CA ILE A 166 -10.74 4.41 -12.00
C ILE A 166 -10.65 5.86 -12.47
N ALA A 167 -10.19 6.05 -13.70
CA ALA A 167 -10.03 7.37 -14.31
C ALA A 167 -11.33 8.18 -14.28
N ALA A 168 -11.23 9.45 -13.86
CA ALA A 168 -12.30 10.43 -13.68
C ALA A 168 -13.46 9.97 -12.79
N THR A 169 -13.29 8.89 -12.01
CA THR A 169 -14.36 8.30 -11.19
C THR A 169 -13.99 8.29 -9.72
N ASP A 170 -12.90 7.62 -9.35
CA ASP A 170 -12.57 7.39 -7.94
C ASP A 170 -11.06 7.32 -7.64
N GLY A 171 -10.77 7.15 -6.36
CA GLY A 171 -9.42 6.97 -5.84
C GLY A 171 -8.46 8.08 -6.27
N THR A 172 -7.21 7.72 -6.49
CA THR A 172 -6.14 8.67 -6.90
C THR A 172 -6.28 9.13 -8.36
N LEU A 173 -7.20 8.57 -9.14
CA LEU A 173 -7.48 8.96 -10.53
C LEU A 173 -8.76 9.77 -10.72
N ARG A 174 -9.50 10.11 -9.64
CA ARG A 174 -10.80 10.80 -9.73
C ARG A 174 -10.78 12.10 -10.53
N HIS A 175 -9.65 12.79 -10.60
CA HIS A 175 -9.48 14.07 -11.30
C HIS A 175 -8.51 13.96 -12.48
N ARG A 176 -8.29 12.76 -13.00
CA ARG A 176 -7.39 12.51 -14.12
C ARG A 176 -8.12 11.81 -15.25
N MET A 177 -7.68 12.06 -16.48
CA MET A 177 -8.14 11.33 -17.66
C MET A 177 -9.67 11.37 -17.88
N SER A 178 -10.28 12.57 -17.78
CA SER A 178 -11.73 12.79 -18.00
C SER A 178 -12.16 12.82 -19.47
N GLY A 179 -11.24 12.53 -20.41
CA GLY A 179 -11.53 12.50 -21.84
C GLY A 179 -12.45 11.33 -22.25
N PRO A 180 -13.08 11.41 -23.44
CA PRO A 180 -14.15 10.48 -23.86
C PRO A 180 -13.70 9.02 -23.98
N PHE A 181 -12.41 8.75 -24.19
CA PHE A 181 -11.89 7.39 -24.33
C PHE A 181 -11.30 6.82 -23.03
N THR A 182 -10.93 7.69 -22.09
CA THR A 182 -10.24 7.31 -20.86
C THR A 182 -11.12 7.29 -19.63
N ASN A 183 -12.17 8.14 -19.59
CA ASN A 183 -13.11 8.23 -18.47
C ASN A 183 -13.79 6.88 -18.22
N GLY A 184 -13.69 6.36 -17.00
CA GLY A 184 -14.24 5.05 -16.61
C GLY A 184 -13.54 3.84 -17.22
N ASN A 185 -12.65 4.05 -18.20
CA ASN A 185 -11.97 2.98 -18.95
C ASN A 185 -10.61 2.61 -18.35
N VAL A 186 -9.78 3.61 -18.02
CA VAL A 186 -8.46 3.36 -17.42
C VAL A 186 -8.61 3.01 -15.95
N VAL A 187 -8.12 1.84 -15.55
CA VAL A 187 -8.09 1.35 -14.16
C VAL A 187 -6.64 1.09 -13.78
N ALA A 188 -6.07 1.92 -12.88
CA ALA A 188 -4.63 1.87 -12.64
C ALA A 188 -4.22 2.34 -11.25
N LYS A 189 -3.13 1.77 -10.73
CA LYS A 189 -2.45 2.23 -9.52
C LYS A 189 -1.45 3.32 -9.86
N THR A 190 -1.47 4.39 -9.07
CA THR A 190 -0.50 5.49 -9.12
C THR A 190 0.63 5.27 -8.12
N GLY A 191 1.83 5.75 -8.43
CA GLY A 191 2.94 5.92 -7.50
C GLY A 191 3.52 7.33 -7.62
N THR A 192 3.88 7.95 -6.49
CA THR A 192 4.46 9.28 -6.50
C THR A 192 5.46 9.43 -5.35
N LEU A 193 6.70 9.77 -5.70
CA LEU A 193 7.75 10.23 -4.79
C LEU A 193 8.37 11.51 -5.37
N THR A 194 9.27 12.15 -4.62
CA THR A 194 10.03 13.29 -5.14
C THR A 194 10.79 12.88 -6.40
N GLY A 195 10.50 13.52 -7.52
CA GLY A 195 11.13 13.24 -8.82
C GLY A 195 10.67 11.95 -9.51
N ILE A 196 9.69 11.23 -8.95
CA ILE A 196 9.18 9.96 -9.50
C ILE A 196 7.65 10.03 -9.64
N SER A 197 7.15 9.54 -10.77
CA SER A 197 5.71 9.35 -11.00
C SER A 197 5.49 8.07 -11.80
N SER A 198 4.66 7.17 -11.31
CA SER A 198 4.35 5.91 -11.97
C SER A 198 2.85 5.70 -12.14
N LEU A 199 2.49 4.91 -13.13
CA LEU A 199 1.12 4.48 -13.41
C LEU A 199 1.16 3.09 -14.05
N ALA A 200 0.47 2.12 -13.43
CA ALA A 200 0.40 0.75 -13.93
C ALA A 200 -1.01 0.20 -13.79
N GLY A 201 -1.53 -0.45 -14.84
CA GLY A 201 -2.89 -0.97 -14.81
C GLY A 201 -3.39 -1.46 -16.15
N TYR A 202 -4.68 -1.28 -16.37
CA TYR A 202 -5.41 -1.81 -17.53
C TYR A 202 -6.28 -0.72 -18.17
N CYS A 203 -6.50 -0.87 -19.47
CA CYS A 203 -7.52 -0.13 -20.22
C CYS A 203 -8.04 -0.98 -21.37
N LYS A 204 -9.12 -0.54 -21.99
CA LYS A 204 -9.64 -1.12 -23.24
C LYS A 204 -9.41 -0.13 -24.38
N SER A 205 -8.81 -0.59 -25.48
CA SER A 205 -8.70 0.20 -26.70
C SER A 205 -10.05 0.34 -27.40
N ALA A 206 -10.20 1.31 -28.27
CA ALA A 206 -11.47 1.55 -28.97
C ALA A 206 -11.93 0.38 -29.86
N ASN A 207 -10.99 -0.43 -30.36
CA ASN A 207 -11.28 -1.66 -31.11
C ASN A 207 -11.56 -2.89 -30.21
N GLY A 208 -11.72 -2.69 -28.89
CA GLY A 208 -12.19 -3.69 -27.94
C GLY A 208 -11.12 -4.57 -27.30
N HIS A 209 -9.84 -4.35 -27.60
CA HIS A 209 -8.76 -5.12 -26.95
C HIS A 209 -8.50 -4.67 -25.51
N ASP A 210 -8.36 -5.62 -24.60
CA ASP A 210 -7.86 -5.36 -23.26
C ASP A 210 -6.34 -5.15 -23.30
N LEU A 211 -5.88 -4.06 -22.73
CA LEU A 211 -4.49 -3.67 -22.68
C LEU A 211 -4.02 -3.60 -21.21
N ALA A 212 -2.82 -4.08 -20.95
CA ALA A 212 -2.08 -3.78 -19.72
C ALA A 212 -0.95 -2.81 -20.03
N PHE A 213 -0.68 -1.87 -19.13
CA PHE A 213 0.40 -0.90 -19.30
C PHE A 213 1.14 -0.62 -18.00
N VAL A 214 2.41 -0.26 -18.12
CA VAL A 214 3.28 0.18 -17.02
C VAL A 214 4.08 1.39 -17.51
N ILE A 215 4.02 2.48 -16.76
CA ILE A 215 4.74 3.73 -17.06
C ILE A 215 5.49 4.15 -15.79
N LEU A 216 6.82 4.08 -15.82
CA LEU A 216 7.70 4.49 -14.74
C LEU A 216 8.49 5.73 -15.18
N ASN A 217 8.18 6.89 -14.60
CA ASN A 217 8.89 8.14 -14.86
C ASN A 217 9.79 8.48 -13.68
N GLN A 218 11.07 8.73 -13.93
CA GLN A 218 12.08 9.12 -12.94
C GLN A 218 12.84 10.37 -13.39
N GLY A 219 13.53 11.01 -12.45
CA GLY A 219 14.31 12.22 -12.73
C GLY A 219 13.45 13.44 -13.09
N LEU A 220 12.20 13.47 -12.65
CA LEU A 220 11.26 14.56 -12.94
C LEU A 220 11.54 15.77 -12.07
N ARG A 221 11.73 16.94 -12.67
CA ARG A 221 11.78 18.22 -11.94
C ARG A 221 10.44 18.52 -11.24
N HIS A 222 9.33 18.15 -11.90
CA HIS A 222 7.98 18.28 -11.36
C HIS A 222 7.15 17.04 -11.70
N THR A 223 6.60 16.37 -10.71
CA THR A 223 5.80 15.13 -10.87
C THR A 223 4.54 15.35 -11.73
N ARG A 224 4.01 16.59 -11.79
CA ARG A 224 2.90 16.96 -12.69
C ARG A 224 3.20 16.66 -14.17
N ASN A 225 4.46 16.82 -14.60
CA ASN A 225 4.85 16.54 -15.97
C ASN A 225 4.79 15.05 -16.29
N GLY A 226 5.20 14.21 -15.35
CA GLY A 226 5.05 12.75 -15.46
C GLY A 226 3.60 12.34 -15.54
N ARG A 227 2.72 12.91 -14.70
CA ARG A 227 1.27 12.65 -14.74
C ARG A 227 0.65 13.07 -16.08
N ALA A 228 0.99 14.27 -16.60
CA ALA A 228 0.50 14.73 -17.89
C ALA A 228 0.97 13.84 -19.06
N PHE A 229 2.20 13.31 -18.99
CA PHE A 229 2.70 12.34 -19.95
C PHE A 229 1.91 11.02 -19.88
N GLN A 230 1.72 10.48 -18.68
CA GLN A 230 0.93 9.26 -18.45
C GLN A 230 -0.48 9.38 -18.98
N ASP A 231 -1.15 10.52 -18.73
CA ASP A 231 -2.51 10.77 -19.20
C ASP A 231 -2.60 10.79 -20.72
N LYS A 232 -1.60 11.40 -21.40
CA LYS A 232 -1.52 11.38 -22.88
C LYS A 232 -1.29 9.97 -23.41
N VAL A 233 -0.38 9.19 -22.81
CA VAL A 233 -0.16 7.80 -23.22
C VAL A 233 -1.45 6.99 -23.08
N CYS A 234 -2.15 7.11 -21.96
CA CYS A 234 -3.44 6.42 -21.78
C CYS A 234 -4.50 6.87 -22.81
N GLN A 235 -4.52 8.17 -23.17
CA GLN A 235 -5.40 8.66 -24.24
C GLN A 235 -5.10 7.98 -25.58
N GLU A 236 -3.83 7.86 -25.96
CA GLU A 236 -3.45 7.19 -27.21
C GLU A 236 -3.75 5.68 -27.19
N LEU A 237 -3.53 5.00 -26.06
CA LEU A 237 -3.87 3.58 -25.90
C LEU A 237 -5.38 3.30 -26.02
N CYS A 238 -6.22 4.26 -25.65
CA CYS A 238 -7.67 4.11 -25.67
C CYS A 238 -8.33 4.62 -26.96
N ARG A 239 -7.59 5.33 -27.81
CA ARG A 239 -8.12 5.83 -29.10
C ARG A 239 -8.37 4.74 -30.13
N PRO A 240 -9.24 5.02 -31.13
CA PRO A 240 -9.42 4.16 -32.30
C PRO A 240 -8.14 3.97 -33.10
#